data_88d229378b73b38a9f5c64debc63d515
#
_entry.id   88d229378b73b38a9f5c64debc63d515
#
_cell.length_a   1.000
_cell.length_b   1.000
_cell.length_c   1.000
_cell.angle_alpha   90.00
_cell.angle_beta   90.00
_cell.angle_gamma   90.00
#
_symmetry.space_group_name_H-M   'P 1'
#
loop_
_entity.id
_entity.type
_entity.pdbx_description
1 polymer ?
#
loop_
_entity_poly.entity_id
_entity_poly.type
_entity_poly.pdbx_seq_one_letter_code
_entity_poly.pdbx_strand_id
1 'polypeptide(L)'
;AAVIQDPAAREDENITATENAVSALGKLCEHQTQSIDAKSIFPSFLACLPLTEDAIEARAVHAQLARLLQNDTYKSYLLGENNENLARAILIFAEVMPTASSSDKVRLCDQETAMAMKNTLVQMQSTMPGDALAAAFSALDPQKQAALQACMA
;
A
#
# COMPACT_ATOMS: atom_id res chain seq x y z
N ALA A 1 2.14 -17.55 3.97
CA ALA A 1 2.88 -17.42 2.71
C ALA A 1 2.28 -18.32 1.61
N ALA A 2 2.05 -19.63 1.87
CA ALA A 2 1.56 -20.56 0.85
C ALA A 2 0.26 -20.09 0.14
N VAL A 3 -0.74 -19.61 0.89
CA VAL A 3 -2.02 -19.15 0.31
C VAL A 3 -1.82 -17.99 -0.66
N ILE A 4 -0.97 -17.04 -0.34
CA ILE A 4 -0.73 -15.83 -1.15
C ILE A 4 0.08 -16.15 -2.42
N GLN A 5 0.89 -17.20 -2.38
CA GLN A 5 1.76 -17.64 -3.48
C GLN A 5 1.09 -18.67 -4.39
N ASP A 6 -0.12 -19.13 -4.04
CA ASP A 6 -0.86 -20.06 -4.89
C ASP A 6 -1.25 -19.37 -6.21
N PRO A 7 -1.04 -20.01 -7.37
CA PRO A 7 -1.47 -19.45 -8.66
C PRO A 7 -2.95 -19.11 -8.73
N ALA A 8 -3.79 -19.85 -8.02
CA ALA A 8 -5.24 -19.63 -7.94
C ALA A 8 -5.66 -18.64 -6.83
N ALA A 9 -4.71 -18.00 -6.12
CA ALA A 9 -5.01 -17.12 -4.98
C ALA A 9 -5.93 -15.94 -5.33
N ARG A 10 -5.94 -15.50 -6.58
CA ARG A 10 -6.74 -14.37 -7.07
C ARG A 10 -8.02 -14.80 -7.82
N GLU A 11 -8.33 -16.08 -7.85
CA GLU A 11 -9.61 -16.56 -8.38
C GLU A 11 -10.74 -16.24 -7.40
N ASP A 12 -11.96 -16.01 -7.92
CA ASP A 12 -13.12 -15.54 -7.15
C ASP A 12 -13.40 -16.38 -5.90
N GLU A 13 -13.24 -17.70 -5.98
CA GLU A 13 -13.46 -18.62 -4.85
C GLU A 13 -12.39 -18.53 -3.75
N ASN A 14 -11.20 -18.02 -4.06
CA ASN A 14 -10.05 -17.95 -3.15
C ASN A 14 -9.72 -16.52 -2.69
N ILE A 15 -10.25 -15.51 -3.35
CA ILE A 15 -9.84 -14.11 -3.13
C ILE A 15 -10.05 -13.66 -1.68
N THR A 16 -11.16 -13.99 -1.06
CA THR A 16 -11.44 -13.62 0.34
C THR A 16 -10.45 -14.26 1.30
N ALA A 17 -10.12 -15.54 1.10
CA ALA A 17 -9.11 -16.22 1.93
C ALA A 17 -7.72 -15.61 1.71
N THR A 18 -7.42 -15.19 0.50
CA THR A 18 -6.17 -14.52 0.15
C THR A 18 -6.08 -13.14 0.81
N GLU A 19 -7.12 -12.32 0.75
CA GLU A 19 -7.15 -11.00 1.38
C GLU A 19 -7.04 -11.10 2.91
N ASN A 20 -7.71 -12.07 3.54
CA ASN A 20 -7.53 -12.37 4.96
C ASN A 20 -6.09 -12.78 5.31
N ALA A 21 -5.44 -13.56 4.45
CA ALA A 21 -4.04 -13.93 4.64
C ALA A 21 -3.09 -12.75 4.50
N VAL A 22 -3.37 -11.81 3.58
CA VAL A 22 -2.62 -10.56 3.44
C VAL A 22 -2.79 -9.67 4.67
N SER A 23 -4.02 -9.56 5.20
CA SER A 23 -4.30 -8.83 6.44
C SER A 23 -3.51 -9.41 7.62
N ALA A 24 -3.50 -10.74 7.76
CA ALA A 24 -2.71 -11.41 8.79
C ALA A 24 -1.20 -11.15 8.61
N LEU A 25 -0.70 -11.13 7.38
CA LEU A 25 0.69 -10.81 7.07
C LEU A 25 1.04 -9.38 7.50
N GLY A 26 0.18 -8.41 7.25
CA GLY A 26 0.34 -7.04 7.70
C GLY A 26 0.44 -6.94 9.24
N LYS A 27 -0.41 -7.66 9.97
CA LYS A 27 -0.34 -7.73 11.44
C LYS A 27 0.98 -8.33 11.93
N LEU A 28 1.52 -9.33 11.25
CA LEU A 28 2.86 -9.86 11.56
C LEU A 28 3.95 -8.80 11.33
N CYS A 29 3.87 -8.05 10.23
CA CYS A 29 4.79 -6.95 9.96
C CYS A 29 4.79 -5.90 11.09
N GLU A 30 3.60 -5.51 11.57
CA GLU A 30 3.45 -4.45 12.57
C GLU A 30 3.82 -4.91 13.99
N HIS A 31 3.43 -6.13 14.39
CA HIS A 31 3.50 -6.56 15.78
C HIS A 31 4.56 -7.61 16.07
N GLN A 32 5.11 -8.27 15.07
CA GLN A 32 6.05 -9.38 15.19
C GLN A 32 7.31 -9.21 14.35
N THR A 33 7.71 -7.97 14.06
CA THR A 33 8.83 -7.63 13.19
C THR A 33 10.13 -8.35 13.58
N GLN A 34 10.37 -8.52 14.88
CA GLN A 34 11.57 -9.20 15.38
C GLN A 34 11.54 -10.73 15.22
N SER A 35 10.37 -11.29 14.95
CA SER A 35 10.14 -12.74 14.81
C SER A 35 10.06 -13.19 13.35
N ILE A 36 10.16 -12.26 12.40
CA ILE A 36 10.05 -12.53 10.97
C ILE A 36 11.30 -12.01 10.23
N ASP A 37 11.54 -12.55 9.04
CA ASP A 37 12.48 -11.95 8.10
C ASP A 37 11.85 -10.70 7.47
N ALA A 38 12.04 -9.56 8.14
CA ALA A 38 11.43 -8.29 7.74
C ALA A 38 11.81 -7.87 6.31
N LYS A 39 13.06 -8.08 5.90
CA LYS A 39 13.54 -7.73 4.56
C LYS A 39 12.83 -8.49 3.44
N SER A 40 12.34 -9.68 3.71
CA SER A 40 11.58 -10.51 2.76
C SER A 40 10.08 -10.30 2.87
N ILE A 41 9.56 -10.23 4.09
CA ILE A 41 8.12 -10.24 4.35
C ILE A 41 7.46 -8.89 4.04
N PHE A 42 8.09 -7.76 4.39
CA PHE A 42 7.51 -6.43 4.11
C PHE A 42 7.33 -6.14 2.61
N PRO A 43 8.32 -6.39 1.73
CA PRO A 43 8.10 -6.27 0.29
C PRO A 43 7.01 -7.23 -0.24
N SER A 44 6.93 -8.45 0.30
CA SER A 44 5.90 -9.42 -0.07
C SER A 44 4.50 -8.94 0.33
N PHE A 45 4.35 -8.34 1.50
CA PHE A 45 3.11 -7.69 1.94
C PHE A 45 2.73 -6.54 0.99
N LEU A 46 3.67 -5.63 0.71
CA LEU A 46 3.43 -4.51 -0.19
C LEU A 46 3.02 -4.97 -1.61
N ALA A 47 3.63 -6.04 -2.11
CA ALA A 47 3.32 -6.59 -3.43
C ALA A 47 1.89 -7.15 -3.55
N CYS A 48 1.26 -7.52 -2.43
CA CYS A 48 -0.11 -8.02 -2.40
C CYS A 48 -1.19 -6.91 -2.43
N LEU A 49 -0.80 -5.65 -2.22
CA LEU A 49 -1.73 -4.52 -2.15
C LEU A 49 -1.94 -3.85 -3.51
N PRO A 50 -3.05 -3.14 -3.75
CA PRO A 50 -4.15 -2.97 -2.81
C PRO A 50 -5.05 -4.20 -2.72
N LEU A 51 -5.81 -4.32 -1.60
CA LEU A 51 -6.96 -5.22 -1.49
C LEU A 51 -8.18 -4.53 -2.09
N THR A 52 -9.03 -5.28 -2.81
CA THR A 52 -10.14 -4.69 -3.58
C THR A 52 -11.48 -5.33 -3.37
N GLU A 53 -11.54 -6.57 -2.88
CA GLU A 53 -12.77 -7.35 -2.80
C GLU A 53 -13.47 -7.21 -1.45
N ASP A 54 -12.74 -7.39 -0.34
CA ASP A 54 -13.28 -7.17 1.01
C ASP A 54 -13.02 -5.72 1.46
N ALA A 55 -14.03 -4.88 1.37
CA ALA A 55 -13.92 -3.45 1.74
C ALA A 55 -13.58 -3.23 3.22
N ILE A 56 -13.91 -4.16 4.11
CA ILE A 56 -13.59 -4.05 5.54
C ILE A 56 -12.10 -4.33 5.75
N GLU A 57 -11.62 -5.44 5.21
CA GLU A 57 -10.19 -5.79 5.28
C GLU A 57 -9.34 -4.77 4.51
N ALA A 58 -9.79 -4.33 3.33
CA ALA A 58 -9.10 -3.31 2.54
C ALA A 58 -8.85 -2.03 3.36
N ARG A 59 -9.88 -1.47 4.00
CA ARG A 59 -9.71 -0.27 4.84
C ARG A 59 -8.74 -0.48 5.99
N ALA A 60 -8.85 -1.63 6.68
CA ALA A 60 -7.97 -1.95 7.79
C ALA A 60 -6.50 -2.06 7.34
N VAL A 61 -6.25 -2.77 6.24
CA VAL A 61 -4.90 -3.01 5.70
C VAL A 61 -4.29 -1.74 5.10
N HIS A 62 -5.07 -0.92 4.40
CA HIS A 62 -4.56 0.33 3.84
C HIS A 62 -4.28 1.38 4.93
N ALA A 63 -5.08 1.44 5.99
CA ALA A 63 -4.76 2.24 7.17
C ALA A 63 -3.47 1.76 7.85
N GLN A 64 -3.28 0.44 7.94
CA GLN A 64 -2.04 -0.15 8.46
C GLN A 64 -0.84 0.22 7.58
N LEU A 65 -0.93 0.11 6.27
CA LEU A 65 0.14 0.52 5.35
C LEU A 65 0.52 1.98 5.56
N ALA A 66 -0.46 2.88 5.70
CA ALA A 66 -0.20 4.29 5.96
C ALA A 66 0.59 4.50 7.26
N ARG A 67 0.24 3.80 8.34
CA ARG A 67 0.98 3.84 9.62
C ARG A 67 2.40 3.28 9.48
N LEU A 68 2.57 2.15 8.80
CA LEU A 68 3.88 1.53 8.61
C LEU A 68 4.82 2.45 7.81
N LEU A 69 4.33 3.15 6.81
CA LEU A 69 5.13 4.09 6.01
C LEU A 69 5.48 5.39 6.74
N GLN A 70 4.79 5.73 7.84
CA GLN A 70 5.14 6.85 8.70
C GLN A 70 6.25 6.51 9.72
N ASN A 71 6.54 5.23 9.92
CA ASN A 71 7.63 4.77 10.76
C ASN A 71 8.88 4.52 9.91
N ASP A 72 9.99 5.18 10.22
CA ASP A 72 11.20 5.11 9.39
C ASP A 72 11.78 3.69 9.26
N THR A 73 11.71 2.89 10.33
CA THR A 73 12.18 1.50 10.30
C THR A 73 11.33 0.65 9.37
N TYR A 74 10.01 0.70 9.51
CA TYR A 74 9.09 -0.07 8.68
C TYR A 74 9.08 0.43 7.23
N LYS A 75 9.18 1.74 7.04
CA LYS A 75 9.32 2.36 5.72
C LYS A 75 10.54 1.81 4.97
N SER A 76 11.68 1.68 5.64
CA SER A 76 12.89 1.12 5.02
C SER A 76 12.71 -0.34 4.60
N TYR A 77 11.98 -1.14 5.37
CA TYR A 77 11.66 -2.52 4.99
C TYR A 77 10.67 -2.60 3.82
N LEU A 78 9.66 -1.71 3.79
CA LEU A 78 8.66 -1.67 2.73
C LEU A 78 9.26 -1.19 1.39
N LEU A 79 9.99 -0.08 1.43
CA LEU A 79 10.51 0.55 0.21
C LEU A 79 11.81 -0.07 -0.28
N GLY A 80 12.55 -0.78 0.60
CA GLY A 80 13.87 -1.32 0.30
C GLY A 80 14.99 -0.28 0.49
N GLU A 81 16.24 -0.76 0.49
CA GLU A 81 17.42 0.06 0.80
C GLU A 81 17.66 1.17 -0.25
N ASN A 82 17.27 0.93 -1.50
CA ASN A 82 17.39 1.87 -2.61
C ASN A 82 16.04 2.36 -3.13
N ASN A 83 14.99 2.28 -2.31
CA ASN A 83 13.61 2.65 -2.67
C ASN A 83 13.06 1.86 -3.88
N GLU A 84 13.54 0.65 -4.11
CA GLU A 84 13.14 -0.19 -5.26
C GLU A 84 11.65 -0.49 -5.31
N ASN A 85 10.95 -0.44 -4.18
CA ASN A 85 9.50 -0.66 -4.08
C ASN A 85 8.69 0.65 -4.04
N LEU A 86 9.32 1.81 -4.21
CA LEU A 86 8.65 3.12 -4.15
C LEU A 86 7.53 3.24 -5.19
N ALA A 87 7.79 2.81 -6.42
CA ALA A 87 6.79 2.85 -7.49
C ALA A 87 5.54 2.04 -7.13
N ARG A 88 5.70 0.89 -6.44
CA ARG A 88 4.58 0.09 -5.95
C ARG A 88 3.77 0.82 -4.88
N ALA A 89 4.44 1.46 -3.93
CA ALA A 89 3.77 2.24 -2.89
C ALA A 89 2.97 3.42 -3.49
N ILE A 90 3.55 4.14 -4.45
CA ILE A 90 2.88 5.24 -5.15
C ILE A 90 1.67 4.74 -5.96
N LEU A 91 1.79 3.60 -6.63
CA LEU A 91 0.67 2.96 -7.34
C LEU A 91 -0.50 2.64 -6.40
N ILE A 92 -0.21 2.04 -5.24
CA ILE A 92 -1.23 1.74 -4.23
C ILE A 92 -1.94 3.03 -3.78
N PHE A 93 -1.20 4.09 -3.51
CA PHE A 93 -1.78 5.39 -3.11
C PHE A 93 -2.68 5.97 -4.21
N ALA A 94 -2.26 5.89 -5.48
CA ALA A 94 -3.04 6.36 -6.62
C ALA A 94 -4.35 5.58 -6.83
N GLU A 95 -4.39 4.31 -6.44
CA GLU A 95 -5.58 3.46 -6.54
C GLU A 95 -6.50 3.59 -5.31
N VAL A 96 -5.94 3.76 -4.12
CA VAL A 96 -6.68 3.72 -2.84
C VAL A 96 -7.23 5.09 -2.44
N MET A 97 -6.40 6.15 -2.45
CA MET A 97 -6.80 7.47 -1.96
C MET A 97 -8.05 8.06 -2.63
N PRO A 98 -8.23 7.96 -3.97
CA PRO A 98 -9.42 8.50 -4.63
C PRO A 98 -10.73 7.85 -4.18
N THR A 99 -10.67 6.62 -3.64
CA THR A 99 -11.86 5.90 -3.21
C THR A 99 -12.46 6.46 -1.92
N ALA A 100 -11.71 7.21 -1.12
CA ALA A 100 -12.18 7.78 0.15
C ALA A 100 -13.41 8.69 0.00
N SER A 101 -13.52 9.41 -1.12
CA SER A 101 -14.61 10.33 -1.44
C SER A 101 -15.56 9.78 -2.50
N SER A 102 -15.37 8.56 -2.98
CA SER A 102 -16.18 8.01 -4.05
C SER A 102 -17.58 7.60 -3.55
N SER A 103 -18.61 7.97 -4.29
CA SER A 103 -19.97 7.46 -4.13
C SER A 103 -20.21 6.17 -4.96
N ASP A 104 -19.45 6.00 -6.04
CA ASP A 104 -19.74 5.01 -7.09
C ASP A 104 -18.81 3.80 -7.05
N LYS A 105 -17.78 3.86 -6.19
CA LYS A 105 -16.79 2.79 -6.04
C LYS A 105 -16.76 2.26 -4.61
N VAL A 106 -16.35 1.00 -4.47
CA VAL A 106 -16.02 0.43 -3.17
C VAL A 106 -14.95 1.30 -2.50
N ARG A 107 -15.21 1.74 -1.28
CA ARG A 107 -14.26 2.54 -0.51
C ARG A 107 -13.17 1.65 0.07
N LEU A 108 -11.96 1.77 -0.48
CA LEU A 108 -10.79 1.03 -0.05
C LEU A 108 -10.05 1.70 1.11
N CYS A 109 -10.36 2.97 1.41
CA CYS A 109 -9.90 3.68 2.61
C CYS A 109 -10.96 4.69 3.07
N ASP A 110 -10.83 5.19 4.28
CA ASP A 110 -11.57 6.34 4.81
C ASP A 110 -10.79 7.65 4.60
N GLN A 111 -11.40 8.78 4.98
CA GLN A 111 -10.79 10.11 4.85
C GLN A 111 -9.54 10.25 5.73
N GLU A 112 -9.52 9.64 6.91
CA GLU A 112 -8.37 9.67 7.81
C GLU A 112 -7.16 8.97 7.19
N THR A 113 -7.38 7.79 6.63
CA THR A 113 -6.34 7.02 5.92
C THR A 113 -5.85 7.77 4.68
N ALA A 114 -6.74 8.35 3.88
CA ALA A 114 -6.35 9.15 2.72
C ALA A 114 -5.49 10.36 3.13
N MET A 115 -5.85 11.03 4.22
CA MET A 115 -5.05 12.12 4.77
C MET A 115 -3.68 11.66 5.28
N ALA A 116 -3.62 10.51 5.95
CA ALA A 116 -2.36 9.91 6.38
C ALA A 116 -1.44 9.57 5.20
N MET A 117 -2.00 9.02 4.11
CA MET A 117 -1.26 8.75 2.87
C MET A 117 -0.77 10.04 2.22
N LYS A 118 -1.60 11.10 2.16
CA LYS A 118 -1.22 12.44 1.68
C LYS A 118 -0.03 12.99 2.48
N ASN A 119 -0.10 12.95 3.80
CA ASN A 119 0.98 13.41 4.67
C ASN A 119 2.26 12.61 4.45
N THR A 120 2.15 11.31 4.23
CA THR A 120 3.30 10.44 3.90
C THR A 120 3.95 10.87 2.58
N LEU A 121 3.16 11.18 1.54
CA LEU A 121 3.68 11.67 0.26
C LEU A 121 4.39 13.03 0.41
N VAL A 122 3.80 13.96 1.18
CA VAL A 122 4.44 15.27 1.48
C VAL A 122 5.77 15.08 2.21
N GLN A 123 5.81 14.16 3.19
CA GLN A 123 7.06 13.83 3.88
C GLN A 123 8.09 13.21 2.93
N MET A 124 7.69 12.30 2.06
CA MET A 124 8.58 11.71 1.04
C MET A 124 9.15 12.79 0.11
N GLN A 125 8.35 13.76 -0.32
CA GLN A 125 8.82 14.88 -1.16
C GLN A 125 9.92 15.72 -0.49
N SER A 126 9.90 15.83 0.83
CA SER A 126 10.89 16.60 1.58
C SER A 126 12.13 15.81 1.99
N THR A 127 12.06 14.47 2.03
CA THR A 127 13.11 13.61 2.58
C THR A 127 13.80 12.70 1.57
N MET A 128 13.15 12.44 0.43
CA MET A 128 13.67 11.54 -0.60
C MET A 128 14.31 12.33 -1.77
N PRO A 129 15.23 11.70 -2.53
CA PRO A 129 15.71 12.29 -3.78
C PRO A 129 14.55 12.58 -4.71
N GLY A 130 14.46 13.81 -5.22
CA GLY A 130 13.32 14.27 -6.03
C GLY A 130 13.13 13.48 -7.33
N ASP A 131 14.22 12.97 -7.90
CA ASP A 131 14.23 12.13 -9.10
C ASP A 131 13.58 10.76 -8.86
N ALA A 132 13.79 10.15 -7.68
CA ALA A 132 13.19 8.86 -7.33
C ALA A 132 11.67 8.94 -7.24
N LEU A 133 11.14 9.97 -6.57
CA LEU A 133 9.70 10.18 -6.44
C LEU A 133 9.07 10.57 -7.79
N ALA A 134 9.74 11.42 -8.57
CA ALA A 134 9.29 11.80 -9.91
C ALA A 134 9.25 10.60 -10.86
N ALA A 135 10.24 9.71 -10.80
CA ALA A 135 10.26 8.48 -11.58
C ALA A 135 9.12 7.54 -11.19
N ALA A 136 8.88 7.35 -9.89
CA ALA A 136 7.77 6.53 -9.39
C ALA A 136 6.40 7.08 -9.82
N PHE A 137 6.21 8.41 -9.78
CA PHE A 137 4.99 9.05 -10.25
C PHE A 137 4.82 8.93 -11.78
N SER A 138 5.89 9.10 -12.54
CA SER A 138 5.88 8.98 -14.00
C SER A 138 5.62 7.55 -14.49
N ALA A 139 5.85 6.55 -13.65
CA ALA A 139 5.54 5.15 -13.94
C ALA A 139 4.03 4.83 -13.89
N LEU A 140 3.22 5.72 -13.30
CA LEU A 140 1.77 5.58 -13.29
C LEU A 140 1.19 5.89 -14.69
N ASP A 141 0.08 5.25 -15.02
CA ASP A 141 -0.71 5.68 -16.18
C ASP A 141 -1.29 7.10 -15.97
N PRO A 142 -1.62 7.84 -17.05
CA PRO A 142 -2.08 9.23 -16.95
C PRO A 142 -3.35 9.40 -16.09
N GLN A 143 -4.25 8.41 -16.06
CA GLN A 143 -5.47 8.47 -15.27
C GLN A 143 -5.15 8.40 -13.77
N LYS A 144 -4.24 7.51 -13.37
CA LYS A 144 -3.78 7.39 -11.98
C LYS A 144 -2.96 8.61 -11.55
N GLN A 145 -2.12 9.15 -12.44
CA GLN A 145 -1.42 10.41 -12.16
C GLN A 145 -2.39 11.54 -11.84
N ALA A 146 -3.41 11.74 -12.68
CA ALA A 146 -4.43 12.77 -12.47
C ALA A 146 -5.23 12.55 -11.18
N ALA A 147 -5.61 11.31 -10.89
CA ALA A 147 -6.33 10.96 -9.66
C ALA A 147 -5.50 11.24 -8.40
N LEU A 148 -4.22 10.85 -8.40
CA LEU A 148 -3.32 11.11 -7.27
C LEU A 148 -3.06 12.62 -7.09
N GLN A 149 -2.86 13.37 -8.18
CA GLN A 149 -2.72 14.83 -8.13
C GLN A 149 -3.96 15.51 -7.54
N ALA A 150 -5.16 15.08 -7.91
CA ALA A 150 -6.40 15.59 -7.35
C ALA A 150 -6.49 15.35 -5.83
N CYS A 151 -6.02 14.21 -5.33
CA CYS A 151 -5.96 13.92 -3.89
C CYS A 151 -4.91 14.77 -3.15
N MET A 152 -3.88 15.24 -3.86
CA MET A 152 -2.82 16.09 -3.29
C MET A 152 -3.19 17.57 -3.25
N ALA A 153 -4.12 17.98 -4.09
CA ALA A 153 -4.66 19.33 -4.06
C ALA A 153 -5.51 19.57 -2.79
#